data_41e6c8b32bc548dd57f4ebbff2c12e42
#
_entry.id   41e6c8b32bc548dd57f4ebbff2c12e42
#
_cell.length_a   1.000
_cell.length_b   1.000
_cell.length_c   1.000
_cell.angle_alpha   90.00
_cell.angle_beta   90.00
_cell.angle_gamma   90.00
#
_symmetry.space_group_name_H-M   'P 1'
#
loop_
_entity.id
_entity.type
_entity.pdbx_description
1 polymer ?
#
loop_
_entity_poly.entity_id
_entity_poly.type
_entity_poly.pdbx_seq_one_letter_code
_entity_poly.pdbx_strand_id
1 'polypeptide(L)'
;MNLALLVQRGEGGYNSVLSAKTWGFYDVLFKGREFQFQRPYTSYVMENVLFKLVPAEFHAQTAVEAAVQLHTKLREMGKTSDDIKSIRIRTQEAAIRIISKQGKLNNYADRDHCIQYMVAVPLIKGSLEPGDYTDEFAADPRIDALREKTTVEEEPRYTKEYLEPEKRSIGNAVSLELNDGTKINEIAIDYPVGHARRRDEAVPLIASKLRKHLDGMYSDAEKEKILSLLTDHERLVSMPVNEFIDLWTRP
;
A
#
# COMPACT_ATOMS: atom_id res chain seq x y z
N MET A 1 -3.90 -17.39 18.12
CA MET A 1 -3.03 -18.18 19.01
C MET A 1 -3.77 -18.69 20.26
N ASN A 2 -4.45 -17.85 21.04
CA ASN A 2 -5.15 -18.30 22.27
C ASN A 2 -6.20 -19.38 22.05
N LEU A 3 -7.01 -19.29 20.99
CA LEU A 3 -8.02 -20.32 20.69
C LEU A 3 -7.40 -21.66 20.33
N ALA A 4 -6.29 -21.70 19.62
CA ALA A 4 -5.57 -22.94 19.32
C ALA A 4 -5.02 -23.60 20.59
N LEU A 5 -4.51 -22.80 21.54
CA LEU A 5 -4.05 -23.30 22.84
C LEU A 5 -5.20 -23.84 23.71
N LEU A 6 -6.39 -23.23 23.64
CA LEU A 6 -7.58 -23.74 24.31
C LEU A 6 -8.00 -25.10 23.75
N VAL A 7 -8.06 -25.22 22.42
CA VAL A 7 -8.35 -26.48 21.74
C VAL A 7 -7.32 -27.57 22.10
N GLN A 8 -6.04 -27.23 22.12
CA GLN A 8 -4.97 -28.15 22.55
C GLN A 8 -5.15 -28.67 24.00
N ARG A 9 -5.74 -27.85 24.87
CA ARG A 9 -6.05 -28.19 26.27
C ARG A 9 -7.39 -28.95 26.44
N GLY A 10 -8.05 -29.28 25.33
CA GLY A 10 -9.28 -30.04 25.34
C GLY A 10 -10.57 -29.22 25.35
N GLU A 11 -10.47 -27.88 25.23
CA GLU A 11 -11.67 -27.06 25.05
C GLU A 11 -12.30 -27.33 23.67
N GLY A 12 -13.55 -27.73 23.67
CA GLY A 12 -14.33 -27.99 22.46
C GLY A 12 -15.19 -26.78 22.06
N GLY A 13 -15.47 -26.68 20.78
CA GLY A 13 -16.47 -25.74 20.24
C GLY A 13 -17.80 -26.45 19.94
N TYR A 14 -18.80 -25.69 19.54
CA TYR A 14 -20.06 -26.23 19.03
C TYR A 14 -19.88 -26.76 17.62
N ASN A 15 -20.11 -28.03 17.39
CA ASN A 15 -19.91 -28.69 16.10
C ASN A 15 -20.83 -28.19 14.98
N SER A 16 -21.96 -27.59 15.35
CA SER A 16 -23.00 -27.17 14.41
C SER A 16 -23.13 -25.66 14.19
N VAL A 17 -22.20 -24.86 14.70
CA VAL A 17 -22.29 -23.38 14.59
C VAL A 17 -22.47 -22.91 13.15
N LEU A 18 -21.82 -23.56 12.20
CA LEU A 18 -21.94 -23.21 10.78
C LEU A 18 -23.20 -23.77 10.14
N SER A 19 -23.60 -24.98 10.49
CA SER A 19 -24.59 -25.78 9.77
C SER A 19 -25.90 -26.04 10.51
N ALA A 20 -26.05 -25.53 11.73
CA ALA A 20 -27.30 -25.70 12.49
C ALA A 20 -28.47 -25.09 11.70
N LYS A 21 -29.53 -25.91 11.51
CA LYS A 21 -30.73 -25.47 10.80
C LYS A 21 -31.36 -24.26 11.51
N THR A 22 -31.76 -23.29 10.76
CA THR A 22 -32.41 -22.03 11.19
C THR A 22 -31.44 -21.05 11.87
N TRP A 23 -30.54 -21.50 12.73
CA TRP A 23 -29.71 -20.64 13.58
C TRP A 23 -28.22 -20.69 13.25
N GLY A 24 -27.80 -21.61 12.40
CA GLY A 24 -26.41 -21.70 11.96
C GLY A 24 -26.02 -20.57 11.02
N PHE A 25 -24.73 -20.33 10.93
CA PHE A 25 -24.16 -19.26 10.11
C PHE A 25 -24.69 -19.25 8.66
N TYR A 26 -24.75 -20.43 8.01
CA TYR A 26 -25.22 -20.53 6.63
C TYR A 26 -26.69 -20.19 6.49
N ASP A 27 -27.56 -20.71 7.37
CA ASP A 27 -29.00 -20.44 7.30
C ASP A 27 -29.30 -18.97 7.58
N VAL A 28 -28.64 -18.37 8.58
CA VAL A 28 -28.86 -16.96 8.95
C VAL A 28 -28.38 -16.01 7.85
N LEU A 29 -27.16 -16.20 7.35
CA LEU A 29 -26.57 -15.26 6.39
C LEU A 29 -27.02 -15.50 4.95
N PHE A 30 -27.20 -16.76 4.57
CA PHE A 30 -27.59 -17.11 3.20
C PHE A 30 -29.08 -17.44 3.05
N LYS A 31 -29.87 -17.29 4.12
CA LYS A 31 -31.33 -17.50 4.12
C LYS A 31 -31.77 -18.84 3.54
N GLY A 32 -31.08 -19.91 3.96
CA GLY A 32 -31.32 -21.27 3.49
C GLY A 32 -30.89 -21.57 2.05
N ARG A 33 -30.19 -20.64 1.39
CA ARG A 33 -29.57 -20.93 0.08
C ARG A 33 -28.32 -21.78 0.30
N GLU A 34 -28.07 -22.69 -0.63
CA GLU A 34 -26.84 -23.45 -0.62
C GLU A 34 -25.63 -22.52 -0.80
N PHE A 35 -24.66 -22.64 0.11
CA PHE A 35 -23.40 -21.94 -0.01
C PHE A 35 -22.45 -22.74 -0.91
N GLN A 36 -22.02 -22.12 -1.98
CA GLN A 36 -21.04 -22.70 -2.88
C GLN A 36 -19.78 -21.84 -2.91
N PHE A 37 -18.64 -22.46 -2.69
CA PHE A 37 -17.36 -21.79 -2.93
C PHE A 37 -17.20 -21.54 -4.42
N GLN A 38 -16.89 -20.31 -4.78
CA GLN A 38 -16.72 -19.92 -6.19
C GLN A 38 -15.52 -20.60 -6.85
N ARG A 39 -14.60 -21.13 -6.05
CA ARG A 39 -13.40 -21.84 -6.49
C ARG A 39 -12.93 -22.83 -5.43
N PRO A 40 -12.15 -23.85 -5.79
CA PRO A 40 -11.51 -24.74 -4.82
C PRO A 40 -10.60 -23.97 -3.86
N TYR A 41 -10.37 -24.52 -2.68
CA TYR A 41 -9.32 -24.02 -1.76
C TYR A 41 -7.96 -24.23 -2.40
N THR A 42 -7.26 -23.14 -2.65
CA THR A 42 -5.92 -23.11 -3.24
C THR A 42 -5.14 -21.95 -2.62
N SER A 43 -3.90 -21.76 -3.03
CA SER A 43 -3.08 -20.58 -2.71
C SER A 43 -3.52 -19.28 -3.40
N TYR A 44 -4.71 -19.25 -4.01
CA TYR A 44 -5.21 -18.13 -4.84
C TYR A 44 -4.97 -16.75 -4.22
N VAL A 45 -5.25 -16.59 -2.92
CA VAL A 45 -5.06 -15.28 -2.26
C VAL A 45 -3.59 -14.89 -2.25
N MET A 46 -2.71 -15.83 -1.92
CA MET A 46 -1.26 -15.58 -1.87
C MET A 46 -0.67 -15.29 -3.25
N GLU A 47 -1.16 -15.98 -4.28
CA GLU A 47 -0.73 -15.77 -5.67
C GLU A 47 -1.20 -14.44 -6.25
N ASN A 48 -2.34 -13.93 -5.76
CA ASN A 48 -2.97 -12.71 -6.28
C ASN A 48 -2.82 -11.49 -5.37
N VAL A 49 -2.03 -11.57 -4.30
CA VAL A 49 -1.77 -10.45 -3.40
C VAL A 49 -1.03 -9.32 -4.12
N LEU A 50 -1.38 -8.10 -3.77
CA LEU A 50 -0.70 -6.88 -4.21
C LEU A 50 0.22 -6.38 -3.09
N PHE A 51 1.42 -5.93 -3.45
CA PHE A 51 2.38 -5.41 -2.48
C PHE A 51 2.31 -3.89 -2.40
N LYS A 52 2.43 -3.35 -1.21
CA LYS A 52 2.70 -1.93 -1.01
C LYS A 52 4.21 -1.70 -0.89
N LEU A 53 4.77 -0.92 -1.79
CA LEU A 53 6.19 -0.52 -1.70
C LEU A 53 6.38 0.68 -0.80
N VAL A 54 5.39 1.56 -0.74
CA VAL A 54 5.41 2.75 0.12
C VAL A 54 4.30 2.69 1.17
N PRO A 55 4.50 3.27 2.36
CA PRO A 55 3.53 3.26 3.44
C PRO A 55 2.43 4.30 3.22
N ALA A 56 1.69 4.19 2.12
CA ALA A 56 0.58 5.06 1.77
C ALA A 56 -0.73 4.26 1.68
N GLU A 57 -1.87 4.88 1.92
CA GLU A 57 -3.16 4.28 1.61
C GLU A 57 -3.19 3.83 0.14
N PHE A 58 -3.87 2.70 -0.17
CA PHE A 58 -3.62 2.00 -1.44
C PHE A 58 -4.02 2.81 -2.68
N HIS A 59 -5.08 3.63 -2.59
CA HIS A 59 -5.51 4.49 -3.70
C HIS A 59 -4.49 5.59 -4.06
N ALA A 60 -3.57 5.92 -3.15
CA ALA A 60 -2.51 6.92 -3.38
C ALA A 60 -1.20 6.33 -3.93
N GLN A 61 -1.03 5.01 -3.99
CA GLN A 61 0.27 4.39 -4.33
C GLN A 61 0.85 4.94 -5.64
N THR A 62 0.06 5.05 -6.70
CA THR A 62 0.51 5.58 -7.99
C THR A 62 0.69 7.08 -8.00
N ALA A 63 -0.05 7.83 -7.17
CA ALA A 63 0.17 9.27 -7.00
C ALA A 63 1.51 9.56 -6.29
N VAL A 64 1.86 8.74 -5.30
CA VAL A 64 3.18 8.81 -4.63
C VAL A 64 4.30 8.49 -5.62
N GLU A 65 4.14 7.44 -6.43
CA GLU A 65 5.12 7.06 -7.46
C GLU A 65 5.30 8.21 -8.49
N ALA A 66 4.21 8.84 -8.93
CA ALA A 66 4.26 9.99 -9.82
C ALA A 66 4.96 11.20 -9.17
N ALA A 67 4.70 11.46 -7.88
CA ALA A 67 5.33 12.54 -7.14
C ALA A 67 6.85 12.34 -6.96
N VAL A 68 7.30 11.11 -6.74
CA VAL A 68 8.74 10.77 -6.72
C VAL A 68 9.40 11.07 -8.07
N GLN A 69 8.76 10.70 -9.17
CA GLN A 69 9.27 11.00 -10.51
C GLN A 69 9.27 12.51 -10.80
N LEU A 70 8.25 13.24 -10.33
CA LEU A 70 8.20 14.70 -10.45
C LEU A 70 9.28 15.40 -9.62
N HIS A 71 9.59 14.89 -8.41
CA HIS A 71 10.72 15.38 -7.63
C HIS A 71 12.03 15.25 -8.41
N THR A 72 12.27 14.10 -9.04
CA THR A 72 13.47 13.90 -9.89
C THR A 72 13.53 14.91 -11.01
N LYS A 73 12.41 15.13 -11.73
CA LYS A 73 12.34 16.15 -12.80
C LYS A 73 12.60 17.58 -12.29
N LEU A 74 12.04 17.94 -11.12
CA LEU A 74 12.33 19.24 -10.49
C LEU A 74 13.84 19.41 -10.24
N ARG A 75 14.48 18.38 -9.68
CA ARG A 75 15.93 18.39 -9.41
C ARG A 75 16.77 18.52 -10.68
N GLU A 76 16.40 17.81 -11.75
CA GLU A 76 17.05 17.92 -13.06
C GLU A 76 16.94 19.33 -13.67
N MET A 77 15.85 20.04 -13.37
CA MET A 77 15.63 21.43 -13.79
C MET A 77 16.30 22.44 -12.85
N GLY A 78 16.98 22.03 -11.78
CA GLY A 78 17.52 22.90 -10.75
C GLY A 78 16.46 23.57 -9.89
N LYS A 79 15.25 22.98 -9.84
CA LYS A 79 14.10 23.46 -9.07
C LYS A 79 13.86 22.62 -7.81
N THR A 80 13.05 23.15 -6.91
CA THR A 80 12.66 22.51 -5.66
C THR A 80 11.15 22.55 -5.46
N SER A 81 10.65 21.97 -4.38
CA SER A 81 9.23 22.07 -3.98
C SER A 81 8.77 23.53 -3.76
N ASP A 82 9.66 24.44 -3.43
CA ASP A 82 9.34 25.86 -3.17
C ASP A 82 8.99 26.60 -4.46
N ASP A 83 9.48 26.11 -5.61
CA ASP A 83 9.15 26.65 -6.93
C ASP A 83 7.73 26.27 -7.39
N ILE A 84 7.04 25.34 -6.70
CA ILE A 84 5.72 24.86 -7.10
C ILE A 84 4.65 25.91 -6.79
N LYS A 85 3.91 26.32 -7.83
CA LYS A 85 2.75 27.22 -7.75
C LYS A 85 1.48 26.45 -7.47
N SER A 86 1.24 25.33 -8.18
CA SER A 86 0.07 24.49 -8.03
C SER A 86 0.35 23.03 -8.38
N ILE A 87 -0.41 22.13 -7.75
CA ILE A 87 -0.38 20.68 -7.96
C ILE A 87 -1.79 20.27 -8.37
N ARG A 88 -1.89 19.48 -9.43
CA ARG A 88 -3.15 18.88 -9.84
C ARG A 88 -3.03 17.35 -9.81
N ILE A 89 -3.95 16.72 -9.09
CA ILE A 89 -4.06 15.26 -9.00
C ILE A 89 -5.37 14.85 -9.65
N ARG A 90 -5.31 13.99 -10.67
CA ARG A 90 -6.48 13.32 -11.23
C ARG A 90 -6.49 11.88 -10.75
N THR A 91 -7.62 11.43 -10.21
CA THR A 91 -7.73 10.14 -9.54
C THR A 91 -9.12 9.50 -9.73
N GLN A 92 -9.32 8.30 -9.21
CA GLN A 92 -10.61 7.63 -9.19
C GLN A 92 -11.52 8.19 -8.06
N GLU A 93 -12.82 8.06 -8.23
CA GLU A 93 -13.85 8.54 -7.28
C GLU A 93 -13.65 7.98 -5.87
N ALA A 94 -13.24 6.71 -5.75
CA ALA A 94 -12.97 6.09 -4.46
C ALA A 94 -11.88 6.82 -3.66
N ALA A 95 -10.77 7.23 -4.31
CA ALA A 95 -9.72 8.01 -3.65
C ALA A 95 -10.24 9.37 -3.15
N ILE A 96 -11.06 10.06 -3.95
CA ILE A 96 -11.64 11.35 -3.53
C ILE A 96 -12.46 11.17 -2.26
N ARG A 97 -13.28 10.15 -2.18
CA ARG A 97 -14.15 9.88 -1.01
C ARG A 97 -13.39 9.45 0.23
N ILE A 98 -12.30 8.70 0.06
CA ILE A 98 -11.59 8.05 1.18
C ILE A 98 -10.41 8.89 1.66
N ILE A 99 -9.62 9.44 0.73
CA ILE A 99 -8.32 10.03 1.08
C ILE A 99 -8.12 11.49 0.62
N SER A 100 -9.08 12.15 -0.02
CA SER A 100 -8.99 13.59 -0.28
C SER A 100 -9.45 14.37 0.94
N LYS A 101 -8.50 14.92 1.71
CA LYS A 101 -8.78 15.65 2.95
C LYS A 101 -8.25 17.08 2.89
N GLN A 102 -9.11 18.00 3.27
CA GLN A 102 -8.78 19.41 3.48
C GLN A 102 -8.64 19.72 4.99
N GLY A 103 -7.99 20.83 5.31
CA GLY A 103 -7.83 21.29 6.68
C GLY A 103 -6.75 20.56 7.47
N LYS A 104 -6.80 20.70 8.79
CA LYS A 104 -5.77 20.19 9.69
C LYS A 104 -5.76 18.67 9.77
N LEU A 105 -4.56 18.07 9.73
CA LEU A 105 -4.32 16.67 10.00
C LEU A 105 -3.76 16.50 11.42
N ASN A 106 -4.45 15.76 12.27
CA ASN A 106 -4.18 15.77 13.71
C ASN A 106 -3.25 14.63 14.17
N ASN A 107 -3.09 13.58 13.37
CA ASN A 107 -2.36 12.38 13.75
C ASN A 107 -1.84 11.62 12.54
N TYR A 108 -1.11 10.54 12.79
CA TYR A 108 -0.56 9.65 11.79
C TYR A 108 -1.64 9.11 10.82
N ALA A 109 -2.77 8.65 11.36
CA ALA A 109 -3.83 8.06 10.55
C ALA A 109 -4.55 9.08 9.63
N ASP A 110 -4.59 10.35 10.02
CA ASP A 110 -5.07 11.41 9.13
C ASP A 110 -4.13 11.62 7.95
N ARG A 111 -2.82 11.55 8.19
CA ARG A 111 -1.77 11.84 7.21
C ARG A 111 -1.60 10.73 6.19
N ASP A 112 -1.57 9.47 6.62
CA ASP A 112 -1.44 8.31 5.72
C ASP A 112 -2.72 8.01 4.92
N HIS A 113 -3.82 8.72 5.24
CA HIS A 113 -5.09 8.73 4.50
C HIS A 113 -5.42 10.12 3.92
N CYS A 114 -4.40 10.93 3.57
CA CYS A 114 -4.55 12.21 2.89
C CYS A 114 -3.69 12.24 1.62
N ILE A 115 -4.31 12.15 0.43
CA ILE A 115 -3.59 12.08 -0.84
C ILE A 115 -2.72 13.33 -1.06
N GLN A 116 -3.19 14.51 -0.62
CA GLN A 116 -2.43 15.76 -0.72
C GLN A 116 -1.15 15.69 0.11
N TYR A 117 -1.20 15.09 1.33
CA TYR A 117 -0.03 14.88 2.17
C TYR A 117 0.94 13.87 1.54
N MET A 118 0.41 12.73 1.12
CA MET A 118 1.17 11.64 0.53
C MET A 118 1.84 12.01 -0.81
N VAL A 119 1.38 13.06 -1.48
CA VAL A 119 2.01 13.64 -2.67
C VAL A 119 2.99 14.76 -2.30
N ALA A 120 2.67 15.60 -1.32
CA ALA A 120 3.52 16.72 -0.90
C ALA A 120 4.89 16.23 -0.38
N VAL A 121 4.90 15.20 0.48
CA VAL A 121 6.15 14.68 1.06
C VAL A 121 7.16 14.22 0.00
N PRO A 122 6.82 13.34 -0.96
CA PRO A 122 7.77 12.95 -1.98
C PRO A 122 8.15 14.09 -2.94
N LEU A 123 7.31 15.09 -3.17
CA LEU A 123 7.73 16.30 -3.91
C LEU A 123 8.83 17.08 -3.18
N ILE A 124 8.85 17.05 -1.84
CA ILE A 124 9.88 17.70 -1.03
C ILE A 124 11.17 16.86 -0.99
N LYS A 125 11.09 15.56 -0.67
CA LYS A 125 12.27 14.73 -0.34
C LYS A 125 12.57 13.59 -1.32
N GLY A 126 11.68 13.30 -2.27
CA GLY A 126 11.87 12.21 -3.26
C GLY A 126 11.51 10.81 -2.77
N SER A 127 10.95 10.66 -1.57
CA SER A 127 10.51 9.38 -1.02
C SER A 127 9.37 9.56 -0.02
N LEU A 128 8.71 8.46 0.36
CA LEU A 128 7.72 8.43 1.43
C LEU A 128 7.98 7.22 2.31
N GLU A 129 8.21 7.46 3.60
CA GLU A 129 8.59 6.46 4.59
C GLU A 129 7.71 6.54 5.86
N PRO A 130 7.66 5.48 6.70
CA PRO A 130 6.83 5.50 7.91
C PRO A 130 7.10 6.67 8.85
N GLY A 131 8.37 7.09 8.96
CA GLY A 131 8.76 8.23 9.80
C GLY A 131 8.21 9.59 9.33
N ASP A 132 7.79 9.67 8.06
CA ASP A 132 7.29 10.91 7.47
C ASP A 132 5.87 11.27 7.94
N TYR A 133 5.23 10.41 8.72
CA TYR A 133 3.91 10.64 9.29
C TYR A 133 3.93 11.03 10.77
N THR A 134 5.10 11.12 11.39
CA THR A 134 5.24 11.57 12.79
C THR A 134 4.86 13.04 12.95
N ASP A 135 4.49 13.43 14.16
CA ASP A 135 4.13 14.84 14.45
C ASP A 135 5.30 15.79 14.21
N GLU A 136 6.52 15.33 14.52
CA GLU A 136 7.76 16.09 14.30
C GLU A 136 7.99 16.35 12.80
N PHE A 137 7.90 15.33 11.95
CA PHE A 137 8.09 15.49 10.51
C PHE A 137 6.97 16.33 9.88
N ALA A 138 5.72 16.12 10.31
CA ALA A 138 4.56 16.84 9.81
C ALA A 138 4.53 18.33 10.21
N ALA A 139 5.37 18.75 11.12
CA ALA A 139 5.53 20.15 11.49
C ALA A 139 6.27 21.00 10.43
N ASP A 140 6.84 20.38 9.39
CA ASP A 140 7.43 21.11 8.26
C ASP A 140 6.36 21.91 7.51
N PRO A 141 6.43 23.26 7.55
CA PRO A 141 5.38 24.11 6.97
C PRO A 141 5.25 23.97 5.44
N ARG A 142 6.27 23.44 4.74
CA ARG A 142 6.23 23.20 3.30
C ARG A 142 5.16 22.18 2.93
N ILE A 143 4.90 21.21 3.82
CA ILE A 143 3.92 20.17 3.57
C ILE A 143 2.53 20.78 3.46
N ASP A 144 2.10 21.58 4.44
CA ASP A 144 0.79 22.21 4.42
C ASP A 144 0.69 23.26 3.28
N ALA A 145 1.76 24.00 3.00
CA ALA A 145 1.81 24.92 1.88
C ALA A 145 1.59 24.22 0.52
N LEU A 146 2.14 23.00 0.32
CA LEU A 146 1.88 22.22 -0.89
C LEU A 146 0.47 21.61 -0.90
N ARG A 147 -0.02 21.15 0.25
CA ARG A 147 -1.39 20.62 0.37
C ARG A 147 -2.43 21.67 -0.02
N GLU A 148 -2.27 22.91 0.43
CA GLU A 148 -3.16 24.02 0.11
C GLU A 148 -3.16 24.38 -1.39
N LYS A 149 -2.04 24.14 -2.08
CA LYS A 149 -1.88 24.35 -3.52
C LYS A 149 -2.35 23.16 -4.37
N THR A 150 -2.84 22.07 -3.72
CA THR A 150 -3.21 20.85 -4.40
C THR A 150 -4.71 20.78 -4.69
N THR A 151 -5.05 20.59 -5.95
CA THR A 151 -6.39 20.27 -6.41
C THR A 151 -6.50 18.77 -6.71
N VAL A 152 -7.56 18.12 -6.23
CA VAL A 152 -7.85 16.71 -6.49
C VAL A 152 -9.15 16.63 -7.28
N GLU A 153 -9.10 15.96 -8.42
CA GLU A 153 -10.22 15.87 -9.36
C GLU A 153 -10.47 14.43 -9.79
N GLU A 154 -11.72 14.10 -10.06
CA GLU A 154 -12.06 12.82 -10.65
C GLU A 154 -11.62 12.76 -12.12
N GLU A 155 -11.01 11.63 -12.48
CA GLU A 155 -10.83 11.19 -13.86
C GLU A 155 -11.80 10.02 -14.11
N PRO A 156 -12.86 10.20 -14.90
CA PRO A 156 -13.87 9.16 -15.12
C PRO A 156 -13.30 7.85 -15.66
N ARG A 157 -12.24 7.90 -16.44
CA ARG A 157 -11.52 6.71 -16.90
C ARG A 157 -10.97 5.91 -15.73
N TYR A 158 -10.34 6.57 -14.77
CA TYR A 158 -9.78 5.90 -13.58
C TYR A 158 -10.86 5.29 -12.71
N THR A 159 -11.99 5.97 -12.52
CA THR A 159 -13.14 5.42 -11.79
C THR A 159 -13.69 4.17 -12.46
N LYS A 160 -13.87 4.20 -13.79
CA LYS A 160 -14.36 3.06 -14.56
C LYS A 160 -13.40 1.87 -14.44
N GLU A 161 -12.11 2.08 -14.68
CA GLU A 161 -11.09 1.04 -14.69
C GLU A 161 -10.80 0.47 -13.30
N TYR A 162 -10.99 1.25 -12.24
CA TYR A 162 -10.94 0.76 -10.86
C TYR A 162 -12.03 -0.29 -10.57
N LEU A 163 -13.23 -0.10 -11.10
CA LEU A 163 -14.37 -1.00 -10.91
C LEU A 163 -14.36 -2.19 -11.89
N GLU A 164 -13.67 -2.09 -13.01
CA GLU A 164 -13.62 -3.11 -14.04
C GLU A 164 -12.84 -4.35 -13.57
N PRO A 165 -13.46 -5.55 -13.47
CA PRO A 165 -12.84 -6.73 -12.87
C PRO A 165 -11.50 -7.13 -13.52
N GLU A 166 -11.39 -6.97 -14.82
CA GLU A 166 -10.19 -7.34 -15.59
C GLU A 166 -9.06 -6.32 -15.46
N LYS A 167 -9.38 -5.09 -15.06
CA LYS A 167 -8.37 -4.03 -14.86
C LYS A 167 -7.99 -3.85 -13.40
N ARG A 168 -8.97 -3.51 -12.56
CA ARG A 168 -8.72 -3.20 -11.15
C ARG A 168 -7.55 -2.24 -10.97
N SER A 169 -7.49 -1.21 -11.82
CA SER A 169 -6.42 -0.22 -11.80
C SER A 169 -6.55 0.69 -10.57
N ILE A 170 -5.42 1.27 -10.16
CA ILE A 170 -5.34 2.29 -9.10
C ILE A 170 -4.76 3.54 -9.75
N GLY A 171 -5.42 4.00 -10.81
CA GLY A 171 -4.91 5.09 -11.65
C GLY A 171 -4.87 6.43 -10.93
N ASN A 172 -3.74 7.10 -11.05
CA ASN A 172 -3.54 8.49 -10.66
C ASN A 172 -2.67 9.20 -11.69
N ALA A 173 -2.87 10.51 -11.81
CA ALA A 173 -2.00 11.37 -12.60
C ALA A 173 -1.70 12.66 -11.82
N VAL A 174 -0.45 13.08 -11.80
CA VAL A 174 0.00 14.28 -11.09
C VAL A 174 0.73 15.21 -12.06
N SER A 175 0.36 16.48 -12.05
CA SER A 175 1.03 17.53 -12.82
C SER A 175 1.32 18.76 -11.95
N LEU A 176 2.32 19.56 -12.35
CA LEU A 176 2.76 20.73 -11.62
C LEU A 176 2.76 21.97 -12.52
N GLU A 177 2.45 23.13 -11.94
CA GLU A 177 2.79 24.44 -12.48
C GLU A 177 3.76 25.13 -11.52
N LEU A 178 4.82 25.74 -12.06
CA LEU A 178 5.83 26.45 -11.28
C LEU A 178 5.53 27.94 -11.20
N ASN A 179 6.15 28.63 -10.24
CA ASN A 179 5.97 30.06 -10.02
C ASN A 179 6.39 30.92 -11.21
N ASP A 180 7.32 30.45 -12.05
CA ASP A 180 7.76 31.09 -13.28
C ASP A 180 6.85 30.82 -14.49
N GLY A 181 5.74 30.10 -14.28
CA GLY A 181 4.78 29.72 -15.32
C GLY A 181 5.13 28.45 -16.08
N THR A 182 6.27 27.81 -15.78
CA THR A 182 6.63 26.51 -16.37
C THR A 182 5.62 25.45 -15.95
N LYS A 183 5.13 24.68 -16.92
CA LYS A 183 4.25 23.54 -16.67
C LYS A 183 5.03 22.25 -16.84
N ILE A 184 5.03 21.43 -15.80
CA ILE A 184 5.57 20.07 -15.86
C ILE A 184 4.43 19.14 -16.20
N ASN A 185 4.57 18.47 -17.36
CA ASN A 185 3.56 17.56 -17.89
C ASN A 185 3.22 16.47 -16.88
N GLU A 186 1.97 16.07 -16.94
CA GLU A 186 1.39 15.02 -16.14
C GLU A 186 2.19 13.70 -16.21
N ILE A 187 2.41 13.10 -15.05
CA ILE A 187 2.84 11.71 -14.92
C ILE A 187 1.62 10.91 -14.51
N ALA A 188 1.17 10.03 -15.41
CA ALA A 188 0.01 9.17 -15.23
C ALA A 188 0.48 7.72 -15.04
N ILE A 189 -0.01 7.06 -13.99
CA ILE A 189 0.34 5.67 -13.65
C ILE A 189 -0.94 4.92 -13.31
N ASP A 190 -1.25 3.87 -14.04
CA ASP A 190 -2.48 3.09 -13.87
C ASP A 190 -2.33 1.99 -12.81
N TYR A 191 -1.13 1.42 -12.67
CA TYR A 191 -0.86 0.31 -11.74
C TYR A 191 0.38 0.61 -10.89
N PRO A 192 0.30 0.50 -9.56
CA PRO A 192 1.47 0.69 -8.71
C PRO A 192 2.50 -0.43 -8.92
N VAL A 193 3.76 -0.16 -8.62
CA VAL A 193 4.86 -1.15 -8.78
C VAL A 193 4.55 -2.47 -8.07
N GLY A 194 3.86 -2.47 -6.95
CA GLY A 194 3.47 -3.70 -6.23
C GLY A 194 2.33 -4.50 -6.86
N HIS A 195 1.75 -4.04 -7.98
CA HIS A 195 0.67 -4.72 -8.69
C HIS A 195 1.17 -5.94 -9.47
N ALA A 196 0.32 -6.97 -9.63
CA ALA A 196 0.67 -8.20 -10.35
C ALA A 196 1.16 -7.95 -11.80
N ARG A 197 0.65 -6.92 -12.47
CA ARG A 197 1.07 -6.52 -13.83
C ARG A 197 2.48 -5.93 -13.92
N ARG A 198 3.08 -5.58 -12.77
CA ARG A 198 4.42 -5.01 -12.67
C ARG A 198 5.31 -5.83 -11.73
N ARG A 199 5.07 -7.16 -11.70
CA ARG A 199 5.74 -8.07 -10.77
C ARG A 199 7.25 -8.07 -10.93
N ASP A 200 7.74 -8.05 -12.15
CA ASP A 200 9.18 -8.08 -12.45
C ASP A 200 9.90 -6.83 -11.92
N GLU A 201 9.25 -5.66 -12.00
CA GLU A 201 9.76 -4.43 -11.40
C GLU A 201 9.68 -4.48 -9.85
N ALA A 202 8.64 -5.12 -9.32
CA ALA A 202 8.36 -5.14 -7.88
C ALA A 202 9.34 -6.02 -7.09
N VAL A 203 9.70 -7.19 -7.61
CA VAL A 203 10.49 -8.21 -6.88
C VAL A 203 11.79 -7.65 -6.30
N PRO A 204 12.68 -7.00 -7.07
CA PRO A 204 13.92 -6.45 -6.51
C PRO A 204 13.66 -5.34 -5.48
N LEU A 205 12.61 -4.55 -5.66
CA LEU A 205 12.24 -3.47 -4.73
C LEU A 205 11.66 -4.01 -3.42
N ILE A 206 10.89 -5.11 -3.49
CA ILE A 206 10.37 -5.81 -2.30
C ILE A 206 11.54 -6.41 -1.49
N ALA A 207 12.52 -7.03 -2.16
CA ALA A 207 13.72 -7.54 -1.51
C ALA A 207 14.52 -6.43 -0.82
N SER A 208 14.69 -5.29 -1.50
CA SER A 208 15.34 -4.10 -0.93
C SER A 208 14.57 -3.55 0.27
N LYS A 209 13.25 -3.46 0.16
CA LYS A 209 12.37 -3.05 1.27
C LYS A 209 12.50 -3.98 2.47
N LEU A 210 12.49 -5.29 2.24
CA LEU A 210 12.66 -6.28 3.31
C LEU A 210 14.02 -6.10 3.99
N ARG A 211 15.11 -6.01 3.20
CA ARG A 211 16.45 -5.77 3.74
C ARG A 211 16.47 -4.56 4.67
N LYS A 212 15.91 -3.44 4.23
CA LYS A 212 15.80 -2.21 5.03
C LYS A 212 15.01 -2.42 6.34
N HIS A 213 13.94 -3.21 6.31
CA HIS A 213 13.15 -3.51 7.52
C HIS A 213 13.86 -4.45 8.51
N LEU A 214 14.83 -5.22 8.04
CA LEU A 214 15.67 -6.08 8.90
C LEU A 214 16.84 -5.31 9.52
N ASP A 215 17.16 -4.10 9.02
CA ASP A 215 18.24 -3.28 9.56
C ASP A 215 17.98 -2.91 11.02
N GLY A 216 19.03 -2.96 11.83
CA GLY A 216 18.97 -2.70 13.27
C GLY A 216 18.33 -3.82 14.10
N MET A 217 17.72 -4.82 13.44
CA MET A 217 17.10 -5.97 14.11
C MET A 217 17.90 -7.26 13.93
N TYR A 218 18.58 -7.43 12.80
CA TYR A 218 19.32 -8.63 12.44
C TYR A 218 20.73 -8.26 11.98
N SER A 219 21.71 -9.14 12.28
CA SER A 219 23.06 -9.03 11.72
C SER A 219 23.03 -9.24 10.19
N ASP A 220 24.08 -8.79 9.50
CA ASP A 220 24.16 -8.95 8.04
C ASP A 220 24.11 -10.43 7.62
N ALA A 221 24.73 -11.32 8.39
CA ALA A 221 24.69 -12.76 8.12
C ALA A 221 23.27 -13.34 8.24
N GLU A 222 22.49 -12.91 9.24
CA GLU A 222 21.09 -13.33 9.41
C GLU A 222 20.19 -12.76 8.30
N LYS A 223 20.39 -11.49 7.93
CA LYS A 223 19.67 -10.87 6.80
C LYS A 223 19.91 -11.65 5.50
N GLU A 224 21.14 -11.99 5.19
CA GLU A 224 21.47 -12.78 3.99
C GLU A 224 20.83 -14.18 4.04
N LYS A 225 20.84 -14.83 5.21
CA LYS A 225 20.18 -16.13 5.40
C LYS A 225 18.68 -16.05 5.12
N ILE A 226 18.00 -15.02 5.66
CA ILE A 226 16.57 -14.80 5.45
C ILE A 226 16.29 -14.50 3.97
N LEU A 227 17.01 -13.57 3.37
CA LEU A 227 16.80 -13.16 1.98
C LEU A 227 17.06 -14.31 1.00
N SER A 228 18.14 -15.09 1.20
CA SER A 228 18.45 -16.24 0.36
C SER A 228 17.35 -17.32 0.43
N LEU A 229 16.78 -17.55 1.61
CA LEU A 229 15.66 -18.48 1.76
C LEU A 229 14.43 -18.03 1.01
N LEU A 230 14.06 -16.74 1.12
CA LEU A 230 12.86 -16.20 0.49
C LEU A 230 12.95 -16.11 -1.05
N THR A 231 14.14 -16.20 -1.59
CA THR A 231 14.38 -16.29 -3.05
C THR A 231 14.54 -17.72 -3.56
N ASP A 232 14.59 -18.70 -2.68
CA ASP A 232 14.69 -20.12 -3.00
C ASP A 232 13.37 -20.82 -2.67
N HIS A 233 12.51 -20.91 -3.69
CA HIS A 233 11.16 -21.46 -3.53
C HIS A 233 11.17 -22.92 -3.07
N GLU A 234 12.02 -23.77 -3.65
CA GLU A 234 12.08 -25.19 -3.30
C GLU A 234 12.48 -25.41 -1.85
N ARG A 235 13.49 -24.68 -1.43
CA ARG A 235 13.95 -24.70 -0.04
C ARG A 235 12.88 -24.15 0.92
N LEU A 236 12.24 -23.05 0.55
CA LEU A 236 11.19 -22.43 1.37
C LEU A 236 10.00 -23.38 1.60
N VAL A 237 9.48 -24.01 0.55
CA VAL A 237 8.31 -24.91 0.67
C VAL A 237 8.63 -26.25 1.34
N SER A 238 9.90 -26.68 1.35
CA SER A 238 10.35 -27.90 2.04
C SER A 238 10.72 -27.65 3.51
N MET A 239 10.84 -26.40 3.93
CA MET A 239 11.25 -26.07 5.31
C MET A 239 10.09 -26.30 6.28
N PRO A 240 10.30 -27.00 7.42
CA PRO A 240 9.32 -27.08 8.48
C PRO A 240 8.95 -25.71 9.04
N VAL A 241 7.66 -25.50 9.34
CA VAL A 241 7.14 -24.20 9.80
C VAL A 241 7.84 -23.71 11.07
N ASN A 242 8.17 -24.60 11.99
CA ASN A 242 8.90 -24.24 13.21
C ASN A 242 10.30 -23.70 12.88
N GLU A 243 11.03 -24.30 11.95
CA GLU A 243 12.34 -23.82 11.52
C GLU A 243 12.24 -22.46 10.82
N PHE A 244 11.20 -22.27 10.01
CA PHE A 244 10.92 -20.96 9.40
C PHE A 244 10.65 -19.89 10.47
N ILE A 245 9.84 -20.19 11.49
CA ILE A 245 9.52 -19.25 12.57
C ILE A 245 10.77 -18.94 13.42
N ASP A 246 11.63 -19.93 13.66
CA ASP A 246 12.87 -19.73 14.43
C ASP A 246 13.83 -18.71 13.78
N LEU A 247 13.74 -18.50 12.46
CA LEU A 247 14.50 -17.45 11.78
C LEU A 247 14.08 -16.04 12.20
N TRP A 248 12.86 -15.87 12.67
CA TRP A 248 12.26 -14.58 13.03
C TRP A 248 12.20 -14.34 14.54
N THR A 249 12.39 -15.40 15.33
CA THR A 249 12.40 -15.29 16.79
C THR A 249 13.79 -14.95 17.29
N ARG A 250 13.84 -14.09 18.30
CA ARG A 250 15.06 -13.78 19.04
C ARG A 250 14.98 -14.42 20.41
N PRO A 251 16.08 -14.92 20.95
CA PRO A 251 16.15 -15.41 22.30
C PRO A 251 15.86 -14.30 23.33
#